data_ea887ec8ce332d3c7a806dd54f3a7bb1
#
_entry.id   ea887ec8ce332d3c7a806dd54f3a7bb1
#
_cell.length_a   1.000
_cell.length_b   1.000
_cell.length_c   1.000
_cell.angle_alpha   90.00
_cell.angle_beta   90.00
_cell.angle_gamma   90.00
#
_symmetry.space_group_name_H-M   'P 1'
#
loop_
_entity.id
_entity.type
_entity.pdbx_description
1 polymer ?
#
loop_
_entity_poly.entity_id
_entity_poly.type
_entity_poly.pdbx_seq_one_letter_code
_entity_poly.pdbx_strand_id
1 'polypeptide(L)'
;MTLTIGIHTDGIPVISRHRGSLTVENALMGVGFHWQRRYPLRLKTERYALADGNYGIWLICETGLEDYLRSVVSSEMNPEAPEEFIKAHAIIARSWALRQVGARKPDGKEEKHRPCRPTIPAHESKEIIRIFDGSDHSGFDLCNDDHCQRFQGEDAVTPRAEKAVKETEGLVLLDRHGKIADARYSKCCGGRTELFSTCWQDRNHDYLQSVNDPWCDLSRLPEEERQRILKSVMKDYDRTTTPNFLRWQRFVDASGIADRLSRDFHINIGSITNLRPVASGPSGRISRLEIQGTDGTTVIGKELAIRRLLADDCLLSSAFTAEKAEGGFLLHGRGWGHGVGLCQIGAAAMAAAGHSAEEILSHYYPGTRLSHFESAS
;
A
#
# COMPACT_ATOMS: atom_id res chain seq x y z
N MET A 1 13.13 8.08 18.47
CA MET A 1 12.83 6.64 18.24
C MET A 1 13.62 6.15 17.06
N THR A 2 14.26 4.98 17.13
CA THR A 2 14.98 4.34 16.03
C THR A 2 14.13 3.22 15.45
N LEU A 3 14.09 3.14 14.11
CA LEU A 3 13.41 2.11 13.35
C LEU A 3 14.42 1.20 12.66
N THR A 4 14.04 -0.05 12.46
CA THR A 4 14.76 -1.01 11.62
C THR A 4 13.95 -1.27 10.34
N ILE A 5 14.58 -1.01 9.18
CA ILE A 5 13.93 -1.12 7.87
C ILE A 5 14.59 -2.22 7.05
N GLY A 6 13.81 -3.25 6.71
CA GLY A 6 14.24 -4.31 5.79
C GLY A 6 14.24 -3.79 4.36
N ILE A 7 15.37 -3.94 3.67
CA ILE A 7 15.55 -3.51 2.28
C ILE A 7 15.57 -4.75 1.39
N HIS A 8 14.62 -4.83 0.48
CA HIS A 8 14.59 -5.85 -0.57
C HIS A 8 15.69 -5.61 -1.59
N THR A 9 16.34 -6.68 -2.03
CA THR A 9 17.33 -6.65 -3.11
C THR A 9 17.03 -7.75 -4.12
N ASP A 10 17.44 -7.52 -5.36
CA ASP A 10 17.44 -8.55 -6.38
C ASP A 10 18.70 -9.43 -6.23
N GLY A 11 18.51 -10.60 -5.64
CA GLY A 11 19.61 -11.51 -5.33
C GLY A 11 20.52 -11.03 -4.18
N ILE A 12 21.82 -11.33 -4.28
CA ILE A 12 22.80 -10.95 -3.27
C ILE A 12 22.98 -9.43 -3.27
N PRO A 13 22.92 -8.76 -2.09
CA PRO A 13 23.11 -7.32 -2.02
C PRO A 13 24.48 -6.88 -2.55
N VAL A 14 24.46 -5.91 -3.47
CA VAL A 14 25.67 -5.26 -3.98
C VAL A 14 25.81 -3.90 -3.30
N ILE A 15 26.84 -3.75 -2.47
CA ILE A 15 27.00 -2.59 -1.59
C ILE A 15 28.33 -1.91 -1.86
N SER A 16 28.29 -0.60 -2.11
CA SER A 16 29.45 0.28 -2.14
C SER A 16 29.41 1.31 -1.00
N ARG A 17 30.58 1.77 -0.53
CA ARG A 17 30.68 2.80 0.51
C ARG A 17 31.02 4.14 -0.10
N HIS A 18 30.30 5.18 0.28
CA HIS A 18 30.59 6.54 -0.14
C HIS A 18 30.35 7.52 1.02
N ARG A 19 31.38 8.26 1.43
CA ARG A 19 31.39 9.39 2.41
C ARG A 19 30.22 9.43 3.40
N GLY A 20 30.16 8.46 4.30
CA GLY A 20 29.18 8.48 5.41
C GLY A 20 27.85 7.77 5.10
N SER A 21 27.67 7.20 3.91
CA SER A 21 26.51 6.39 3.54
C SER A 21 26.91 5.11 2.79
N LEU A 22 25.95 4.19 2.65
CA LEU A 22 26.09 2.98 1.86
C LEU A 22 25.15 3.05 0.67
N THR A 23 25.68 2.73 -0.53
CA THR A 23 24.89 2.60 -1.74
C THR A 23 24.56 1.13 -1.97
N VAL A 24 23.28 0.80 -2.10
CA VAL A 24 22.78 -0.51 -2.53
C VAL A 24 22.44 -0.41 -4.00
N GLU A 25 23.14 -1.17 -4.83
CA GLU A 25 23.08 -1.09 -6.29
C GLU A 25 21.83 -1.79 -6.87
N ASN A 26 21.40 -2.86 -6.20
CA ASN A 26 20.31 -3.73 -6.64
C ASN A 26 19.12 -3.71 -5.66
N ALA A 27 18.80 -2.57 -5.06
CA ALA A 27 17.60 -2.43 -4.24
C ALA A 27 16.34 -2.65 -5.09
N LEU A 28 15.44 -3.51 -4.63
CA LEU A 28 14.18 -3.84 -5.28
C LEU A 28 13.02 -3.16 -4.57
N MET A 29 12.04 -2.66 -5.36
CA MET A 29 10.83 -2.06 -4.83
C MET A 29 9.67 -2.28 -5.81
N GLY A 30 8.50 -2.68 -5.27
CA GLY A 30 7.33 -2.97 -6.07
C GLY A 30 7.56 -4.14 -7.02
N VAL A 31 6.84 -4.18 -8.13
CA VAL A 31 6.94 -5.25 -9.11
C VAL A 31 7.97 -4.90 -10.19
N GLY A 32 9.17 -5.49 -10.10
CA GLY A 32 10.17 -5.43 -11.17
C GLY A 32 11.02 -4.16 -11.26
N PHE A 33 11.05 -3.33 -10.20
CA PHE A 33 11.87 -2.13 -10.19
C PHE A 33 13.19 -2.36 -9.46
N HIS A 34 14.31 -2.13 -10.16
CA HIS A 34 15.65 -2.18 -9.62
C HIS A 34 16.19 -0.76 -9.51
N TRP A 35 16.72 -0.41 -8.32
CA TRP A 35 17.17 0.93 -8.05
C TRP A 35 18.53 0.92 -7.36
N GLN A 36 19.45 1.78 -7.81
CA GLN A 36 20.58 2.17 -7.01
C GLN A 36 20.13 3.20 -5.98
N ARG A 37 20.33 2.92 -4.68
CA ARG A 37 19.88 3.79 -3.59
C ARG A 37 20.90 3.89 -2.48
N ARG A 38 20.97 5.06 -1.89
CA ARG A 38 21.85 5.37 -0.78
C ARG A 38 21.08 5.32 0.55
N TYR A 39 21.67 4.63 1.52
CA TYR A 39 21.13 4.43 2.86
C TYR A 39 22.13 4.84 3.93
N PRO A 40 21.71 5.15 5.19
CA PRO A 40 22.61 5.39 6.32
C PRO A 40 23.61 4.27 6.54
N LEU A 41 24.75 4.58 7.16
CA LEU A 41 25.86 3.62 7.40
C LEU A 41 25.53 2.41 8.27
N ARG A 42 24.42 2.45 9.01
CA ARG A 42 24.01 1.38 9.93
C ARG A 42 23.19 0.32 9.21
N LEU A 43 23.87 -0.47 8.39
CA LEU A 43 23.29 -1.64 7.73
C LEU A 43 23.75 -2.93 8.45
N LYS A 44 22.79 -3.81 8.71
CA LYS A 44 23.01 -5.20 9.12
C LYS A 44 22.50 -6.12 8.03
N THR A 45 23.04 -7.34 8.00
CA THR A 45 22.52 -8.41 7.13
C THR A 45 21.92 -9.50 8.00
N GLU A 46 20.71 -9.94 7.65
CA GLU A 46 20.10 -11.12 8.27
C GLU A 46 19.72 -12.14 7.21
N ARG A 47 19.94 -13.44 7.55
CA ARG A 47 19.48 -14.55 6.72
C ARG A 47 18.07 -14.94 7.10
N TYR A 48 17.24 -15.23 6.12
CA TYR A 48 15.93 -15.81 6.32
C TYR A 48 15.74 -17.06 5.46
N ALA A 49 14.99 -18.04 5.97
CA ALA A 49 14.71 -19.27 5.25
C ALA A 49 13.60 -19.02 4.20
N LEU A 50 13.83 -19.48 2.98
CA LEU A 50 12.83 -19.54 1.91
C LEU A 50 12.03 -20.83 2.00
N ALA A 51 10.84 -20.84 1.38
CA ALA A 51 9.95 -22.02 1.39
C ALA A 51 10.54 -23.23 0.66
N ASP A 52 11.47 -23.01 -0.26
CA ASP A 52 12.19 -24.04 -1.03
C ASP A 52 13.45 -24.59 -0.32
N GLY A 53 13.70 -24.17 0.93
CA GLY A 53 14.87 -24.57 1.72
C GLY A 53 16.12 -23.76 1.47
N ASN A 54 16.11 -22.80 0.56
CA ASN A 54 17.19 -21.83 0.35
C ASN A 54 17.15 -20.70 1.40
N TYR A 55 18.19 -19.87 1.41
CA TYR A 55 18.29 -18.71 2.29
C TYR A 55 18.29 -17.43 1.46
N GLY A 56 17.43 -16.50 1.81
CA GLY A 56 17.53 -15.11 1.38
C GLY A 56 18.34 -14.26 2.35
N ILE A 57 18.75 -13.08 1.93
CA ILE A 57 19.48 -12.11 2.76
C ILE A 57 18.68 -10.82 2.78
N TRP A 58 18.29 -10.40 4.00
CA TRP A 58 17.76 -9.07 4.24
C TRP A 58 18.91 -8.10 4.55
N LEU A 59 18.88 -6.94 3.92
CA LEU A 59 19.60 -5.78 4.39
C LEU A 59 18.71 -5.02 5.36
N ILE A 60 19.18 -4.75 6.58
CA ILE A 60 18.43 -4.01 7.59
C ILE A 60 19.13 -2.67 7.82
N CYS A 61 18.40 -1.58 7.55
CA CYS A 61 18.83 -0.22 7.81
C CYS A 61 18.28 0.27 9.15
N GLU A 62 19.13 0.82 10.02
CA GLU A 62 18.71 1.55 11.23
C GLU A 62 18.60 3.03 10.90
N THR A 63 17.44 3.65 11.16
CA THR A 63 17.20 5.07 10.89
C THR A 63 16.33 5.71 11.97
N GLY A 64 16.44 7.01 12.17
CA GLY A 64 15.51 7.77 13.01
C GLY A 64 14.13 7.84 12.38
N LEU A 65 13.06 7.95 13.21
CA LEU A 65 11.69 8.05 12.71
C LEU A 65 11.53 9.23 11.72
N GLU A 66 12.02 10.42 12.08
CA GLU A 66 11.87 11.60 11.23
C GLU A 66 12.73 11.50 9.95
N ASP A 67 13.90 10.86 10.00
CA ASP A 67 14.72 10.57 8.82
C ASP A 67 14.03 9.57 7.88
N TYR A 68 13.40 8.53 8.45
CA TYR A 68 12.55 7.60 7.71
C TYR A 68 11.42 8.35 7.00
N LEU A 69 10.71 9.24 7.70
CA LEU A 69 9.60 10.00 7.15
C LEU A 69 10.02 10.97 6.04
N ARG A 70 11.20 11.63 6.16
CA ARG A 70 11.73 12.46 5.06
C ARG A 70 11.87 11.66 3.77
N SER A 71 12.41 10.46 3.86
CA SER A 71 12.53 9.57 2.70
C SER A 71 11.16 9.09 2.20
N VAL A 72 10.27 8.62 3.08
CA VAL A 72 8.94 8.13 2.70
C VAL A 72 8.13 9.20 2.01
N VAL A 73 7.96 10.37 2.61
CA VAL A 73 7.16 11.47 2.04
C VAL A 73 7.72 11.91 0.68
N SER A 74 9.05 11.98 0.55
CA SER A 74 9.70 12.30 -0.72
C SER A 74 9.56 11.21 -1.77
N SER A 75 9.47 9.94 -1.34
CA SER A 75 9.32 8.79 -2.24
C SER A 75 7.89 8.65 -2.76
N GLU A 76 6.91 8.97 -1.92
CA GLU A 76 5.48 8.90 -2.24
C GLU A 76 5.01 10.10 -3.09
N MET A 77 5.54 11.30 -2.81
CA MET A 77 5.05 12.55 -3.39
C MET A 77 6.03 13.17 -4.38
N ASN A 78 5.50 13.97 -5.31
CA ASN A 78 6.31 14.82 -6.17
C ASN A 78 6.79 16.06 -5.37
N PRO A 79 8.01 16.58 -5.60
CA PRO A 79 8.49 17.80 -4.97
C PRO A 79 7.60 19.03 -5.19
N GLU A 80 6.77 19.06 -6.23
CA GLU A 80 5.85 20.15 -6.55
C GLU A 80 4.47 20.02 -5.87
N ALA A 81 4.25 19.00 -5.04
CA ALA A 81 2.98 18.81 -4.35
C ALA A 81 2.64 20.00 -3.43
N PRO A 82 1.34 20.34 -3.26
CA PRO A 82 0.91 21.39 -2.35
C PRO A 82 1.40 21.16 -0.92
N GLU A 83 1.85 22.22 -0.26
CA GLU A 83 2.49 22.14 1.07
C GLU A 83 1.58 21.45 2.11
N GLU A 84 0.32 21.86 2.19
CA GLU A 84 -0.64 21.29 3.15
C GLU A 84 -0.92 19.79 2.90
N PHE A 85 -0.89 19.36 1.64
CA PHE A 85 -0.98 17.93 1.33
C PHE A 85 0.27 17.17 1.80
N ILE A 86 1.47 17.73 1.61
CA ILE A 86 2.72 17.09 2.09
C ILE A 86 2.73 17.02 3.62
N LYS A 87 2.26 18.06 4.33
CA LYS A 87 2.12 18.05 5.80
C LYS A 87 1.13 16.98 6.27
N ALA A 88 -0.06 16.93 5.65
CA ALA A 88 -1.04 15.88 5.96
C ALA A 88 -0.45 14.48 5.75
N HIS A 89 0.30 14.29 4.65
CA HIS A 89 0.95 13.02 4.36
C HIS A 89 2.05 12.66 5.37
N ALA A 90 2.86 13.62 5.82
CA ALA A 90 3.87 13.40 6.86
C ALA A 90 3.22 12.94 8.18
N ILE A 91 2.11 13.54 8.58
CA ILE A 91 1.37 13.18 9.80
C ILE A 91 0.79 11.76 9.71
N ILE A 92 0.16 11.40 8.59
CA ILE A 92 -0.42 10.05 8.44
C ILE A 92 0.66 8.98 8.29
N ALA A 93 1.75 9.27 7.58
CA ALA A 93 2.88 8.34 7.45
C ALA A 93 3.52 8.05 8.81
N ARG A 94 3.67 9.09 9.67
CA ARG A 94 4.14 8.94 11.05
C ARG A 94 3.20 8.12 11.90
N SER A 95 1.90 8.43 11.85
CA SER A 95 0.86 7.72 12.60
C SER A 95 0.82 6.25 12.23
N TRP A 96 0.84 5.96 10.92
CA TRP A 96 0.86 4.59 10.44
C TRP A 96 2.12 3.82 10.89
N ALA A 97 3.31 4.39 10.70
CA ALA A 97 4.56 3.76 11.08
C ALA A 97 4.60 3.42 12.58
N LEU A 98 4.28 4.39 13.44
CA LEU A 98 4.22 4.21 14.89
C LEU A 98 3.17 3.17 15.29
N ARG A 99 2.01 3.16 14.63
CA ARG A 99 0.97 2.16 14.86
C ARG A 99 1.44 0.75 14.53
N GLN A 100 2.13 0.54 13.40
CA GLN A 100 2.64 -0.77 13.00
C GLN A 100 3.70 -1.27 13.98
N VAL A 101 4.65 -0.41 14.35
CA VAL A 101 5.72 -0.76 15.30
C VAL A 101 5.15 -1.03 16.70
N GLY A 102 4.20 -0.21 17.17
CA GLY A 102 3.54 -0.40 18.46
C GLY A 102 2.70 -1.67 18.54
N ALA A 103 2.06 -2.06 17.44
CA ALA A 103 1.28 -3.29 17.37
C ALA A 103 2.15 -4.56 17.42
N ARG A 104 3.44 -4.46 17.04
CA ARG A 104 4.41 -5.57 17.04
C ARG A 104 5.18 -5.73 18.36
N LYS A 105 5.08 -4.79 19.28
CA LYS A 105 5.70 -4.85 20.62
C LYS A 105 4.63 -4.96 21.72
N PRO A 106 3.88 -6.06 21.85
CA PRO A 106 3.11 -6.31 23.06
C PRO A 106 4.02 -7.09 24.03
N ASP A 107 4.48 -6.45 25.11
CA ASP A 107 4.97 -7.03 26.38
C ASP A 107 5.79 -8.34 26.26
N GLY A 108 6.77 -8.42 25.35
CA GLY A 108 7.70 -9.55 25.24
C GLY A 108 7.08 -10.91 24.91
N LYS A 109 5.78 -10.96 24.63
CA LYS A 109 5.13 -12.14 24.07
C LYS A 109 4.87 -11.87 22.58
N GLU A 110 5.79 -12.36 21.76
CA GLU A 110 5.50 -12.57 20.35
C GLU A 110 4.16 -13.34 20.26
N GLU A 111 3.06 -12.68 19.95
CA GLU A 111 2.05 -13.34 19.14
C GLU A 111 2.77 -13.64 17.83
N LYS A 112 3.27 -14.86 17.72
CA LYS A 112 3.72 -15.43 16.46
C LYS A 112 2.51 -15.36 15.53
N HIS A 113 2.36 -14.27 14.81
CA HIS A 113 1.55 -14.25 13.63
C HIS A 113 2.15 -15.31 12.71
N ARG A 114 1.58 -16.50 12.81
CA ARG A 114 1.85 -17.53 11.82
C ARG A 114 1.53 -16.90 10.46
N PRO A 115 2.44 -17.01 9.48
CA PRO A 115 2.06 -16.70 8.12
C PRO A 115 0.72 -17.40 7.89
N CYS A 116 -0.24 -16.70 7.27
CA CYS A 116 -1.54 -17.26 6.97
C CYS A 116 -1.34 -18.37 5.92
N ARG A 117 -0.77 -19.51 6.38
CA ARG A 117 -0.92 -20.76 5.65
C ARG A 117 -2.40 -21.10 5.75
N PRO A 118 -3.07 -21.38 4.65
CA PRO A 118 -4.40 -21.94 4.70
C PRO A 118 -4.32 -23.18 5.62
N THR A 119 -4.97 -23.09 6.78
CA THR A 119 -5.00 -24.16 7.79
C THR A 119 -5.93 -25.29 7.39
N ILE A 120 -6.49 -25.24 6.17
CA ILE A 120 -7.37 -26.27 5.60
C ILE A 120 -6.70 -26.77 4.32
N PRO A 121 -6.57 -28.09 4.14
CA PRO A 121 -6.12 -28.66 2.87
C PRO A 121 -6.98 -28.08 1.74
N ALA A 122 -6.36 -27.57 0.69
CA ALA A 122 -7.02 -26.88 -0.43
C ALA A 122 -8.12 -27.70 -1.13
N HIS A 123 -8.26 -28.98 -0.83
CA HIS A 123 -9.25 -29.88 -1.38
C HIS A 123 -10.67 -29.77 -0.77
N GLU A 124 -10.84 -29.09 0.36
CA GLU A 124 -12.13 -29.04 1.07
C GLU A 124 -12.73 -27.65 1.20
N SER A 125 -11.96 -26.57 1.02
CA SER A 125 -12.46 -25.20 1.15
C SER A 125 -12.84 -24.60 -0.20
N LYS A 126 -14.14 -24.32 -0.38
CA LYS A 126 -14.64 -23.54 -1.53
C LYS A 126 -14.26 -22.07 -1.46
N GLU A 127 -13.70 -21.58 -0.36
CA GLU A 127 -13.34 -20.20 -0.11
C GLU A 127 -11.95 -20.07 0.50
N ILE A 128 -11.11 -19.23 -0.09
CA ILE A 128 -9.78 -18.85 0.44
C ILE A 128 -9.73 -17.35 0.70
N ILE A 129 -9.56 -17.00 1.96
CA ILE A 129 -9.33 -15.62 2.40
C ILE A 129 -7.85 -15.42 2.65
N ARG A 130 -7.19 -14.58 1.86
CA ARG A 130 -5.77 -14.26 2.01
C ARG A 130 -5.59 -12.78 2.35
N ILE A 131 -5.02 -12.53 3.52
CA ILE A 131 -4.73 -11.18 4.03
C ILE A 131 -3.24 -10.95 3.86
N PHE A 132 -2.90 -9.85 3.21
CA PHE A 132 -1.54 -9.34 3.13
C PHE A 132 -1.46 -8.16 4.09
N ASP A 133 -0.88 -8.39 5.23
CA ASP A 133 -0.52 -7.35 6.20
C ASP A 133 0.99 -7.39 6.43
N GLY A 134 1.54 -6.37 7.05
CA GLY A 134 2.98 -6.30 7.30
C GLY A 134 3.54 -7.34 8.29
N SER A 135 2.79 -8.42 8.59
CA SER A 135 3.19 -9.49 9.51
C SER A 135 4.25 -10.44 8.93
N ASP A 136 4.54 -10.34 7.63
CA ASP A 136 5.55 -11.16 6.96
C ASP A 136 7.00 -10.74 7.30
N HIS A 137 7.18 -9.69 8.09
CA HIS A 137 8.49 -9.23 8.54
C HIS A 137 8.96 -10.00 9.77
N SER A 138 10.14 -10.58 9.69
CA SER A 138 10.85 -11.12 10.85
C SER A 138 12.19 -10.40 10.99
N GLY A 139 12.50 -9.90 12.21
CA GLY A 139 13.79 -9.28 12.50
C GLY A 139 13.91 -7.77 12.21
N PHE A 140 12.89 -7.12 11.66
CA PHE A 140 12.87 -5.65 11.44
C PHE A 140 11.44 -5.07 11.57
N ASP A 141 11.35 -3.75 11.77
CA ASP A 141 10.07 -3.08 12.04
C ASP A 141 9.22 -2.88 10.79
N LEU A 142 9.79 -2.40 9.69
CA LEU A 142 9.12 -2.09 8.43
C LEU A 142 10.02 -2.51 7.27
N CYS A 143 9.50 -2.54 6.05
CA CYS A 143 10.33 -2.72 4.86
C CYS A 143 10.24 -1.52 3.91
N ASN A 144 11.03 -1.54 2.86
CA ASN A 144 11.08 -0.47 1.85
C ASN A 144 10.01 -0.60 0.76
N ASP A 145 9.17 -1.64 0.78
CA ASP A 145 8.23 -1.98 -0.28
C ASP A 145 6.82 -1.39 -0.05
N ASP A 146 6.00 -1.40 -1.09
CA ASP A 146 4.66 -0.81 -1.18
C ASP A 146 3.65 -1.34 -0.13
N HIS A 147 3.86 -2.55 0.42
CA HIS A 147 2.96 -3.06 1.47
C HIS A 147 3.24 -2.43 2.85
N CYS A 148 4.39 -1.77 3.02
CA CYS A 148 4.66 -0.86 4.11
C CYS A 148 4.50 0.59 3.63
N GLN A 149 5.60 1.27 3.43
CA GLN A 149 5.69 2.62 2.85
C GLN A 149 6.94 2.69 1.99
N ARG A 150 6.89 3.41 0.88
CA ARG A 150 8.04 3.55 -0.02
C ARG A 150 9.20 4.25 0.66
N PHE A 151 10.17 3.50 1.13
CA PHE A 151 11.41 4.01 1.71
C PHE A 151 12.57 3.90 0.72
N GLN A 152 12.90 4.99 0.02
CA GLN A 152 13.93 5.00 -1.03
C GLN A 152 15.29 5.52 -0.56
N GLY A 153 15.54 5.57 0.74
CA GLY A 153 16.81 6.04 1.29
C GLY A 153 16.99 7.56 1.21
N GLU A 154 18.26 8.01 1.31
CA GLU A 154 18.60 9.43 1.42
C GLU A 154 18.52 10.20 0.09
N ASP A 155 18.73 9.51 -1.04
CA ASP A 155 18.75 10.17 -2.37
C ASP A 155 17.38 10.68 -2.82
N ALA A 156 16.31 10.17 -2.23
CA ALA A 156 14.95 10.56 -2.55
C ALA A 156 14.51 11.84 -1.83
N VAL A 157 15.22 12.27 -0.77
CA VAL A 157 14.78 13.36 0.10
C VAL A 157 14.72 14.70 -0.65
N THR A 158 13.56 15.35 -0.59
CA THR A 158 13.32 16.65 -1.21
C THR A 158 13.21 17.76 -0.16
N PRO A 159 13.63 18.99 -0.46
CA PRO A 159 13.58 20.10 0.52
C PRO A 159 12.16 20.40 1.05
N ARG A 160 11.12 20.22 0.22
CA ARG A 160 9.72 20.42 0.65
C ARG A 160 9.25 19.35 1.62
N ALA A 161 9.59 18.09 1.37
CA ALA A 161 9.25 17.00 2.28
C ALA A 161 10.01 17.15 3.61
N GLU A 162 11.30 17.51 3.56
CA GLU A 162 12.10 17.79 4.75
C GLU A 162 11.49 18.92 5.59
N LYS A 163 11.09 20.04 4.95
CA LYS A 163 10.39 21.15 5.61
C LYS A 163 9.08 20.68 6.26
N ALA A 164 8.22 19.97 5.52
CA ALA A 164 6.93 19.54 6.02
C ALA A 164 7.05 18.54 7.18
N VAL A 165 8.00 17.59 7.11
CA VAL A 165 8.27 16.64 8.20
C VAL A 165 8.74 17.39 9.45
N LYS A 166 9.61 18.39 9.31
CA LYS A 166 10.08 19.25 10.41
C LYS A 166 8.95 20.08 11.02
N GLU A 167 8.10 20.70 10.21
CA GLU A 167 6.97 21.53 10.68
C GLU A 167 5.87 20.71 11.36
N THR A 168 5.79 19.42 11.07
CA THR A 168 4.84 18.49 11.67
C THR A 168 5.51 17.50 12.63
N GLU A 169 6.74 17.77 13.07
CA GLU A 169 7.51 16.88 13.93
C GLU A 169 6.70 16.45 15.16
N GLY A 170 6.65 15.14 15.43
CA GLY A 170 5.91 14.57 16.53
C GLY A 170 4.38 14.56 16.39
N LEU A 171 3.78 15.23 15.39
CA LEU A 171 2.32 15.22 15.21
C LEU A 171 1.83 13.87 14.68
N VAL A 172 0.80 13.33 15.34
CA VAL A 172 0.11 12.09 14.99
C VAL A 172 -1.41 12.25 15.06
N LEU A 173 -2.13 11.34 14.41
CA LEU A 173 -3.56 11.18 14.59
C LEU A 173 -3.84 10.21 15.74
N LEU A 174 -4.65 10.63 16.70
CA LEU A 174 -5.19 9.78 17.75
C LEU A 174 -6.67 9.49 17.51
N ASP A 175 -7.08 8.24 17.75
CA ASP A 175 -8.47 7.85 17.77
C ASP A 175 -9.19 8.38 19.02
N ARG A 176 -10.51 8.13 19.13
CA ARG A 176 -11.33 8.54 20.28
C ARG A 176 -10.87 7.95 21.61
N HIS A 177 -10.07 6.88 21.60
CA HIS A 177 -9.52 6.22 22.78
C HIS A 177 -8.10 6.69 23.12
N GLY A 178 -7.58 7.69 22.40
CA GLY A 178 -6.22 8.21 22.57
C GLY A 178 -5.13 7.31 22.03
N LYS A 179 -5.47 6.30 21.23
CA LYS A 179 -4.49 5.43 20.55
C LYS A 179 -4.12 6.01 19.19
N ILE A 180 -2.87 5.81 18.79
CA ILE A 180 -2.42 6.22 17.46
C ILE A 180 -3.23 5.49 16.40
N ALA A 181 -3.77 6.24 15.44
CA ALA A 181 -4.60 5.73 14.37
C ALA A 181 -3.79 4.91 13.36
N ASP A 182 -4.38 3.84 12.83
CA ASP A 182 -3.89 3.13 11.64
C ASP A 182 -4.25 3.96 10.40
N ALA A 183 -3.45 4.98 10.13
CA ALA A 183 -3.72 6.01 9.13
C ALA A 183 -3.40 5.54 7.71
N ARG A 184 -4.19 4.61 7.17
CA ARG A 184 -4.05 4.03 5.83
C ARG A 184 -4.28 5.09 4.75
N TYR A 185 -3.56 4.97 3.63
CA TYR A 185 -3.72 5.84 2.46
C TYR A 185 -3.52 5.07 1.16
N SER A 186 -4.07 5.57 0.07
CA SER A 186 -3.90 4.99 -1.27
C SER A 186 -3.88 6.06 -2.34
N LYS A 187 -3.40 5.71 -3.54
CA LYS A 187 -3.25 6.65 -4.65
C LYS A 187 -4.58 7.29 -5.05
N CYS A 188 -5.64 6.50 -5.26
CA CYS A 188 -6.92 6.98 -5.74
C CYS A 188 -8.08 6.12 -5.23
N CYS A 189 -9.04 6.71 -4.49
CA CYS A 189 -10.21 5.99 -4.01
C CYS A 189 -11.23 5.71 -5.11
N GLY A 190 -11.24 6.49 -6.20
CA GLY A 190 -12.21 6.39 -7.31
C GLY A 190 -13.55 7.08 -7.04
N GLY A 191 -13.58 8.06 -6.10
CA GLY A 191 -14.74 8.89 -5.74
C GLY A 191 -15.38 8.54 -4.39
N ARG A 192 -14.98 7.42 -3.78
CA ARG A 192 -15.42 7.02 -2.43
C ARG A 192 -14.35 6.17 -1.76
N THR A 193 -14.04 6.44 -0.50
CA THR A 193 -13.09 5.62 0.26
C THR A 193 -13.71 4.30 0.70
N GLU A 194 -12.86 3.33 1.06
CA GLU A 194 -13.27 1.98 1.39
C GLU A 194 -13.18 1.69 2.89
N LEU A 195 -13.85 0.65 3.35
CA LEU A 195 -13.76 0.14 4.71
C LEU A 195 -12.55 -0.78 4.88
N PHE A 196 -11.94 -0.76 6.07
CA PHE A 196 -10.80 -1.59 6.41
C PHE A 196 -11.08 -3.09 6.20
N SER A 197 -12.27 -3.57 6.58
CA SER A 197 -12.68 -4.98 6.47
C SER A 197 -12.74 -5.53 5.04
N THR A 198 -12.88 -4.66 4.04
CA THR A 198 -12.83 -5.07 2.63
C THR A 198 -11.43 -5.58 2.22
N CYS A 199 -10.39 -4.98 2.80
CA CYS A 199 -9.00 -5.21 2.40
C CYS A 199 -8.26 -6.16 3.36
N TRP A 200 -8.56 -6.10 4.66
CA TRP A 200 -7.86 -6.84 5.72
C TRP A 200 -8.83 -7.64 6.60
N GLN A 201 -8.57 -7.72 7.93
CA GLN A 201 -9.39 -8.45 8.88
C GLN A 201 -10.83 -7.96 8.92
N ASP A 202 -11.78 -8.84 9.29
CA ASP A 202 -13.22 -8.51 9.39
C ASP A 202 -13.53 -7.67 10.65
N ARG A 203 -12.89 -6.50 10.70
CA ARG A 203 -13.12 -5.45 11.70
C ARG A 203 -13.05 -4.09 11.03
N ASN A 204 -13.67 -3.09 11.62
CA ASN A 204 -13.55 -1.72 11.16
C ASN A 204 -13.05 -0.81 12.29
N HIS A 205 -12.43 0.29 11.89
CA HIS A 205 -12.05 1.37 12.78
C HIS A 205 -13.01 2.53 12.58
N ASP A 206 -13.48 3.14 13.67
CA ASP A 206 -14.48 4.20 13.61
C ASP A 206 -14.04 5.41 12.78
N TYR A 207 -12.74 5.63 12.66
CA TYR A 207 -12.12 6.69 11.89
C TYR A 207 -11.75 6.30 10.44
N LEU A 208 -11.80 5.02 10.07
CA LEU A 208 -11.61 4.55 8.68
C LEU A 208 -12.98 4.28 8.05
N GLN A 209 -13.78 5.34 7.97
CA GLN A 209 -15.10 5.29 7.36
C GLN A 209 -15.02 5.35 5.84
N SER A 210 -16.09 4.90 5.20
CA SER A 210 -16.27 5.12 3.77
C SER A 210 -16.86 6.52 3.55
N VAL A 211 -16.01 7.47 3.22
CA VAL A 211 -16.41 8.86 2.93
C VAL A 211 -16.59 9.07 1.43
N ASN A 212 -17.57 9.90 1.08
CA ASN A 212 -17.72 10.37 -0.30
C ASN A 212 -16.60 11.37 -0.60
N ASP A 213 -15.84 11.16 -1.68
CA ASP A 213 -14.68 11.97 -2.03
C ASP A 213 -14.87 12.64 -3.40
N PRO A 214 -15.57 13.77 -3.47
CA PRO A 214 -15.75 14.51 -4.71
C PRO A 214 -14.44 15.12 -5.24
N TRP A 215 -13.43 15.30 -4.38
CA TRP A 215 -12.13 15.85 -4.72
C TRP A 215 -11.30 14.89 -5.58
N CYS A 216 -11.56 13.59 -5.48
CA CYS A 216 -10.91 12.57 -6.30
C CYS A 216 -11.32 12.63 -7.78
N ASP A 217 -12.49 13.20 -8.09
CA ASP A 217 -12.97 13.36 -9.47
C ASP A 217 -12.47 14.70 -10.05
N LEU A 218 -11.34 14.65 -10.72
CA LEU A 218 -10.71 15.81 -11.33
C LEU A 218 -11.35 16.19 -12.70
N SER A 219 -12.36 15.48 -13.18
CA SER A 219 -12.96 15.70 -14.51
C SER A 219 -13.63 17.07 -14.65
N ARG A 220 -14.01 17.67 -13.51
CA ARG A 220 -14.67 19.00 -13.44
C ARG A 220 -13.69 20.16 -13.46
N LEU A 221 -12.40 19.90 -13.29
CA LEU A 221 -11.37 20.92 -13.26
C LEU A 221 -10.88 21.24 -14.69
N PRO A 222 -10.43 22.48 -14.94
CA PRO A 222 -9.71 22.81 -16.16
C PRO A 222 -8.50 21.87 -16.35
N GLU A 223 -8.18 21.58 -17.62
CA GLU A 223 -7.11 20.62 -17.94
C GLU A 223 -5.78 20.96 -17.29
N GLU A 224 -5.38 22.22 -17.30
CA GLU A 224 -4.13 22.67 -16.70
C GLU A 224 -4.08 22.41 -15.19
N GLU A 225 -5.16 22.70 -14.48
CA GLU A 225 -5.25 22.46 -13.04
C GLU A 225 -5.26 20.96 -12.74
N ARG A 226 -6.01 20.17 -13.51
CA ARG A 226 -6.02 18.72 -13.42
C ARG A 226 -4.62 18.14 -13.58
N GLN A 227 -3.88 18.56 -14.61
CA GLN A 227 -2.51 18.09 -14.86
C GLN A 227 -1.56 18.51 -13.74
N ARG A 228 -1.72 19.73 -13.19
CA ARG A 228 -0.92 20.18 -12.04
C ARG A 228 -1.13 19.30 -10.82
N ILE A 229 -2.39 18.96 -10.49
CA ILE A 229 -2.71 18.06 -9.36
C ILE A 229 -2.16 16.66 -9.62
N LEU A 230 -2.37 16.09 -10.80
CA LEU A 230 -1.84 14.77 -11.15
C LEU A 230 -0.32 14.74 -11.05
N LYS A 231 0.37 15.75 -11.58
CA LYS A 231 1.83 15.88 -11.49
C LYS A 231 2.31 15.97 -10.04
N SER A 232 1.54 16.58 -9.15
CA SER A 232 1.90 16.69 -7.73
C SER A 232 1.87 15.37 -6.97
N VAL A 233 1.06 14.40 -7.41
CA VAL A 233 0.88 13.10 -6.74
C VAL A 233 1.60 11.97 -7.46
N MET A 234 1.66 12.06 -8.80
CA MET A 234 2.21 11.01 -9.65
C MET A 234 3.63 11.36 -10.10
N LYS A 235 4.54 10.42 -9.95
CA LYS A 235 5.88 10.52 -10.55
C LYS A 235 5.80 10.24 -12.06
N ASP A 236 6.83 10.63 -12.80
CA ASP A 236 6.85 10.47 -14.27
C ASP A 236 6.56 9.05 -14.72
N TYR A 237 7.11 8.08 -14.01
CA TYR A 237 6.83 6.67 -14.25
C TYR A 237 5.34 6.34 -14.11
N ASP A 238 4.70 6.74 -13.01
CA ASP A 238 3.27 6.50 -12.76
C ASP A 238 2.41 7.08 -13.89
N ARG A 239 2.75 8.27 -14.39
CA ARG A 239 2.02 8.95 -15.47
C ARG A 239 2.13 8.23 -16.81
N THR A 240 3.29 7.64 -17.10
CA THR A 240 3.53 6.95 -18.37
C THR A 240 2.95 5.55 -18.39
N THR A 241 3.00 4.84 -17.27
CA THR A 241 2.54 3.44 -17.17
C THR A 241 1.05 3.31 -16.82
N THR A 242 0.48 4.31 -16.12
CA THR A 242 -0.87 4.23 -15.57
C THR A 242 -1.65 5.55 -15.74
N PRO A 243 -1.81 6.07 -16.99
CA PRO A 243 -2.43 7.37 -17.20
C PRO A 243 -3.92 7.41 -16.90
N ASN A 244 -4.63 6.29 -16.97
CA ASN A 244 -6.09 6.20 -16.90
C ASN A 244 -6.62 5.56 -15.60
N PHE A 245 -5.95 5.78 -14.46
CA PHE A 245 -6.28 5.13 -13.19
C PHE A 245 -7.65 5.51 -12.59
N LEU A 246 -8.21 6.67 -12.94
CA LEU A 246 -9.55 7.07 -12.46
C LEU A 246 -10.65 6.15 -13.02
N ARG A 247 -10.53 5.82 -14.28
CA ARG A 247 -11.37 4.85 -15.00
C ARG A 247 -10.45 4.09 -15.93
N TRP A 248 -10.32 2.78 -15.73
CA TRP A 248 -9.39 1.93 -16.47
C TRP A 248 -10.09 0.72 -17.07
N GLN A 249 -9.51 0.23 -18.14
CA GLN A 249 -9.88 -1.03 -18.76
C GLN A 249 -8.67 -1.94 -18.81
N ARG A 250 -8.89 -3.22 -18.56
CA ARG A 250 -7.84 -4.24 -18.63
C ARG A 250 -8.41 -5.55 -19.12
N PHE A 251 -7.80 -6.11 -20.14
CA PHE A 251 -8.03 -7.51 -20.50
C PHE A 251 -7.20 -8.41 -19.58
N VAL A 252 -7.84 -9.46 -19.07
CA VAL A 252 -7.20 -10.53 -18.30
C VAL A 252 -7.54 -11.86 -18.95
N ASP A 253 -6.51 -12.61 -19.30
CA ASP A 253 -6.70 -13.88 -19.96
C ASP A 253 -7.11 -14.99 -18.97
N ALA A 254 -7.98 -15.88 -19.42
CA ALA A 254 -8.53 -16.95 -18.58
C ALA A 254 -7.46 -17.99 -18.21
N SER A 255 -6.49 -18.24 -19.08
CA SER A 255 -5.40 -19.20 -18.82
C SER A 255 -4.46 -18.67 -17.73
N GLY A 256 -4.05 -17.40 -17.78
CA GLY A 256 -3.23 -16.80 -16.74
C GLY A 256 -3.92 -16.75 -15.38
N ILE A 257 -5.25 -16.58 -15.33
CA ILE A 257 -5.99 -16.72 -14.06
C ILE A 257 -5.90 -18.16 -13.54
N ALA A 258 -6.08 -19.17 -14.39
CA ALA A 258 -5.98 -20.58 -14.01
C ALA A 258 -4.57 -20.91 -13.51
N ASP A 259 -3.53 -20.43 -14.19
CA ASP A 259 -2.13 -20.64 -13.82
C ASP A 259 -1.82 -20.03 -12.45
N ARG A 260 -2.26 -18.80 -12.19
CA ARG A 260 -2.09 -18.13 -10.89
C ARG A 260 -2.90 -18.80 -9.78
N LEU A 261 -4.12 -19.30 -10.04
CA LEU A 261 -4.86 -20.12 -9.10
C LEU A 261 -4.08 -21.38 -8.71
N SER A 262 -3.53 -22.07 -9.69
CA SER A 262 -2.73 -23.29 -9.45
C SER A 262 -1.44 -22.98 -8.69
N ARG A 263 -0.68 -21.98 -9.13
CA ARG A 263 0.63 -21.62 -8.58
C ARG A 263 0.53 -21.05 -7.15
N ASP A 264 -0.37 -20.08 -6.94
CA ASP A 264 -0.37 -19.26 -5.73
C ASP A 264 -1.38 -19.74 -4.68
N PHE A 265 -2.43 -20.46 -5.10
CA PHE A 265 -3.50 -20.94 -4.22
C PHE A 265 -3.63 -22.46 -4.18
N HIS A 266 -2.89 -23.19 -5.04
CA HIS A 266 -2.95 -24.65 -5.17
C HIS A 266 -4.35 -25.17 -5.53
N ILE A 267 -5.08 -24.40 -6.36
CA ILE A 267 -6.43 -24.72 -6.81
C ILE A 267 -6.42 -24.97 -8.31
N ASN A 268 -7.04 -26.09 -8.72
CA ASN A 268 -7.32 -26.39 -10.12
C ASN A 268 -8.84 -26.59 -10.29
N ILE A 269 -9.45 -25.75 -11.11
CA ILE A 269 -10.89 -25.80 -11.44
C ILE A 269 -11.12 -25.87 -12.94
N GLY A 270 -10.12 -26.28 -13.70
CA GLY A 270 -10.17 -26.34 -15.16
C GLY A 270 -10.10 -24.95 -15.82
N SER A 271 -10.66 -24.84 -17.02
CA SER A 271 -10.70 -23.58 -17.75
C SER A 271 -11.65 -22.57 -17.10
N ILE A 272 -11.21 -21.32 -16.92
CA ILE A 272 -12.02 -20.29 -16.26
C ILE A 272 -13.14 -19.82 -17.19
N THR A 273 -14.37 -19.90 -16.70
CA THR A 273 -15.58 -19.63 -17.48
C THR A 273 -16.32 -18.37 -17.04
N ASN A 274 -16.17 -17.95 -15.77
CA ASN A 274 -16.85 -16.76 -15.25
C ASN A 274 -16.13 -16.18 -14.02
N LEU A 275 -16.29 -14.86 -13.83
CA LEU A 275 -15.88 -14.09 -12.66
C LEU A 275 -17.11 -13.38 -12.09
N ARG A 276 -17.45 -13.64 -10.83
CA ARG A 276 -18.65 -13.08 -10.18
C ARG A 276 -18.30 -12.47 -8.82
N PRO A 277 -18.50 -11.14 -8.62
CA PRO A 277 -18.40 -10.56 -7.30
C PRO A 277 -19.44 -11.18 -6.35
N VAL A 278 -19.00 -11.68 -5.19
CA VAL A 278 -19.86 -12.24 -4.13
C VAL A 278 -20.09 -11.21 -3.02
N ALA A 279 -19.05 -10.47 -2.69
CA ALA A 279 -19.14 -9.38 -1.73
C ALA A 279 -18.24 -8.22 -2.16
N SER A 280 -18.72 -7.00 -1.88
CA SER A 280 -18.00 -5.76 -2.16
C SER A 280 -18.21 -4.77 -1.03
N GLY A 281 -17.22 -3.92 -0.80
CA GLY A 281 -17.36 -2.80 0.12
C GLY A 281 -18.07 -1.59 -0.50
N PRO A 282 -18.27 -0.52 0.27
CA PRO A 282 -19.02 0.66 -0.16
C PRO A 282 -18.44 1.41 -1.34
N SER A 283 -17.13 1.33 -1.58
CA SER A 283 -16.49 1.93 -2.76
C SER A 283 -16.68 1.09 -4.03
N GLY A 284 -17.28 -0.10 -3.92
CA GLY A 284 -17.38 -1.08 -4.98
C GLY A 284 -16.16 -1.97 -5.14
N ARG A 285 -15.17 -1.88 -4.23
CA ARG A 285 -14.06 -2.84 -4.21
C ARG A 285 -14.56 -4.20 -3.79
N ILE A 286 -14.24 -5.20 -4.60
CA ILE A 286 -14.60 -6.59 -4.38
C ILE A 286 -13.74 -7.13 -3.24
N SER A 287 -14.39 -7.64 -2.19
CA SER A 287 -13.76 -8.32 -1.06
C SER A 287 -13.80 -9.85 -1.21
N ARG A 288 -14.75 -10.37 -2.00
CA ARG A 288 -14.87 -11.79 -2.34
C ARG A 288 -15.27 -11.95 -3.80
N LEU A 289 -14.42 -12.62 -4.56
CA LEU A 289 -14.61 -12.92 -5.98
C LEU A 289 -14.78 -14.43 -6.17
N GLU A 290 -15.94 -14.83 -6.69
CA GLU A 290 -16.16 -16.19 -7.14
C GLU A 290 -15.58 -16.38 -8.53
N ILE A 291 -14.84 -17.46 -8.71
CA ILE A 291 -14.21 -17.87 -9.97
C ILE A 291 -14.79 -19.22 -10.34
N GLN A 292 -15.45 -19.29 -11.48
CA GLN A 292 -16.04 -20.49 -12.00
C GLN A 292 -15.16 -21.07 -13.12
N GLY A 293 -14.84 -22.31 -13.02
CA GLY A 293 -14.14 -23.10 -14.05
C GLY A 293 -15.00 -24.25 -14.57
N THR A 294 -14.48 -25.00 -15.52
CA THR A 294 -15.14 -26.19 -16.08
C THR A 294 -15.30 -27.32 -15.05
N ASP A 295 -14.37 -27.41 -14.10
CA ASP A 295 -14.27 -28.56 -13.18
C ASP A 295 -14.61 -28.17 -11.72
N GLY A 296 -15.00 -26.89 -11.50
CA GLY A 296 -15.36 -26.44 -10.17
C GLY A 296 -15.50 -24.95 -10.01
N THR A 297 -15.68 -24.52 -8.76
CA THR A 297 -15.84 -23.11 -8.38
C THR A 297 -15.10 -22.84 -7.10
N THR A 298 -14.43 -21.71 -7.01
CA THR A 298 -13.75 -21.23 -5.79
C THR A 298 -14.05 -19.76 -5.52
N VAL A 299 -13.89 -19.32 -4.27
CA VAL A 299 -14.01 -17.90 -3.89
C VAL A 299 -12.67 -17.42 -3.34
N ILE A 300 -12.15 -16.36 -3.87
CA ILE A 300 -10.92 -15.71 -3.39
C ILE A 300 -11.25 -14.36 -2.74
N GLY A 301 -10.73 -14.10 -1.57
CA GLY A 301 -10.74 -12.84 -0.80
C GLY A 301 -9.37 -12.60 -0.20
N LYS A 302 -8.94 -11.44 0.05
CA LYS A 302 -9.48 -10.09 0.10
C LYS A 302 -9.03 -9.28 -1.15
N GLU A 303 -9.18 -7.94 -1.04
CA GLU A 303 -8.93 -6.96 -2.09
C GLU A 303 -7.61 -7.22 -2.84
N LEU A 304 -6.47 -7.26 -2.12
CA LEU A 304 -5.15 -7.43 -2.73
C LEU A 304 -4.94 -8.85 -3.30
N ALA A 305 -5.52 -9.87 -2.68
CA ALA A 305 -5.47 -11.25 -3.20
C ALA A 305 -6.17 -11.34 -4.57
N ILE A 306 -7.32 -10.67 -4.71
CA ILE A 306 -8.07 -10.61 -5.98
C ILE A 306 -7.25 -9.88 -7.05
N ARG A 307 -6.62 -8.76 -6.72
CA ARG A 307 -5.80 -7.98 -7.65
C ARG A 307 -4.59 -8.78 -8.16
N ARG A 308 -3.89 -9.49 -7.27
CA ARG A 308 -2.74 -10.34 -7.60
C ARG A 308 -3.13 -11.57 -8.39
N LEU A 309 -4.31 -12.13 -8.13
CA LEU A 309 -4.81 -13.27 -8.90
C LEU A 309 -5.10 -12.90 -10.35
N LEU A 310 -5.67 -11.72 -10.58
CA LEU A 310 -6.14 -11.34 -11.93
C LEU A 310 -5.03 -10.78 -12.83
N ALA A 311 -3.89 -10.33 -12.29
CA ALA A 311 -2.77 -9.83 -13.09
C ALA A 311 -1.42 -10.01 -12.38
N ASP A 312 -0.37 -10.36 -13.13
CA ASP A 312 0.98 -10.57 -12.59
C ASP A 312 1.61 -9.29 -12.05
N ASP A 313 1.31 -8.14 -12.66
CA ASP A 313 1.73 -6.80 -12.22
C ASP A 313 0.76 -6.16 -11.22
N CYS A 314 -0.20 -6.93 -10.70
CA CYS A 314 -1.25 -6.50 -9.79
C CYS A 314 -2.23 -5.47 -10.40
N LEU A 315 -3.53 -5.75 -10.41
CA LEU A 315 -4.53 -4.78 -10.89
C LEU A 315 -4.48 -3.48 -10.08
N LEU A 316 -4.88 -2.37 -10.70
CA LEU A 316 -4.92 -1.07 -10.04
C LEU A 316 -5.83 -1.07 -8.80
N SER A 317 -7.01 -1.70 -8.87
CA SER A 317 -7.90 -1.91 -7.73
C SER A 317 -8.79 -3.13 -7.96
N SER A 318 -9.53 -3.55 -6.94
CA SER A 318 -10.59 -4.55 -7.09
C SER A 318 -11.98 -3.95 -7.36
N ALA A 319 -12.07 -2.63 -7.61
CA ALA A 319 -13.32 -1.97 -7.96
C ALA A 319 -13.55 -2.05 -9.47
N PHE A 320 -14.08 -3.16 -9.94
CA PHE A 320 -14.32 -3.40 -11.38
C PHE A 320 -15.61 -4.21 -11.64
N THR A 321 -16.08 -4.14 -12.88
CA THR A 321 -17.00 -5.10 -13.49
C THR A 321 -16.24 -5.92 -14.53
N ALA A 322 -16.62 -7.18 -14.71
CA ALA A 322 -16.01 -8.09 -15.68
C ALA A 322 -17.00 -8.41 -16.78
N GLU A 323 -16.57 -8.31 -18.04
CA GLU A 323 -17.31 -8.69 -19.22
C GLU A 323 -16.57 -9.83 -19.94
N LYS A 324 -17.28 -10.86 -20.39
CA LYS A 324 -16.66 -11.94 -21.16
C LYS A 324 -16.14 -11.43 -22.49
N ALA A 325 -14.93 -11.83 -22.82
CA ALA A 325 -14.27 -11.58 -24.08
C ALA A 325 -13.62 -12.86 -24.60
N GLU A 326 -13.22 -12.88 -25.87
CA GLU A 326 -12.52 -14.02 -26.44
C GLU A 326 -11.21 -14.30 -25.68
N GLY A 327 -11.05 -15.52 -25.16
CA GLY A 327 -9.89 -15.94 -24.39
C GLY A 327 -9.81 -15.43 -22.94
N GLY A 328 -10.79 -14.62 -22.45
CA GLY A 328 -10.73 -14.09 -21.09
C GLY A 328 -11.84 -13.12 -20.74
N PHE A 329 -11.46 -12.05 -20.04
CA PHE A 329 -12.40 -11.06 -19.53
C PHE A 329 -11.86 -9.64 -19.75
N LEU A 330 -12.74 -8.73 -20.18
CA LEU A 330 -12.47 -7.30 -20.18
C LEU A 330 -12.98 -6.72 -18.86
N LEU A 331 -12.07 -6.17 -18.06
CA LEU A 331 -12.38 -5.51 -16.80
C LEU A 331 -12.53 -4.02 -17.02
N HIS A 332 -13.60 -3.44 -16.47
CA HIS A 332 -13.84 -1.99 -16.40
C HIS A 332 -13.75 -1.56 -14.96
N GLY A 333 -12.68 -0.89 -14.59
CA GLY A 333 -12.38 -0.57 -13.22
C GLY A 333 -12.21 0.91 -12.93
N ARG A 334 -12.05 1.23 -11.63
CA ARG A 334 -11.83 2.59 -11.13
C ARG A 334 -10.92 2.62 -9.92
N GLY A 335 -10.17 3.72 -9.79
CA GLY A 335 -9.28 3.95 -8.66
C GLY A 335 -7.99 3.15 -8.72
N TRP A 336 -7.09 3.43 -7.77
CA TRP A 336 -5.78 2.81 -7.63
C TRP A 336 -5.42 2.57 -6.16
N GLY A 337 -5.19 1.33 -5.79
CA GLY A 337 -4.93 0.86 -4.43
C GLY A 337 -6.21 0.48 -3.67
N HIS A 338 -6.05 0.18 -2.40
CA HIS A 338 -7.10 -0.34 -1.52
C HIS A 338 -8.23 0.65 -1.19
N GLY A 339 -8.00 1.95 -1.36
CA GLY A 339 -9.03 2.98 -1.17
C GLY A 339 -9.38 3.32 0.28
N VAL A 340 -8.76 2.71 1.27
CA VAL A 340 -9.05 2.94 2.70
C VAL A 340 -8.30 4.17 3.20
N GLY A 341 -8.96 5.03 3.96
CA GLY A 341 -8.41 6.25 4.52
C GLY A 341 -8.14 7.33 3.46
N LEU A 342 -6.98 8.01 3.51
CA LEU A 342 -6.69 9.15 2.65
C LEU A 342 -6.49 8.73 1.18
N CYS A 343 -7.21 9.43 0.30
CA CYS A 343 -6.99 9.41 -1.14
C CYS A 343 -5.96 10.48 -1.53
N GLN A 344 -4.78 10.09 -2.02
CA GLN A 344 -3.72 11.02 -2.36
C GLN A 344 -4.15 12.05 -3.43
N ILE A 345 -4.90 11.62 -4.45
CA ILE A 345 -5.43 12.53 -5.49
C ILE A 345 -6.42 13.54 -4.88
N GLY A 346 -7.38 13.06 -4.08
CA GLY A 346 -8.37 13.93 -3.46
C GLY A 346 -7.75 14.90 -2.46
N ALA A 347 -6.81 14.45 -1.64
CA ALA A 347 -6.09 15.29 -0.69
C ALA A 347 -5.26 16.37 -1.37
N ALA A 348 -4.60 16.06 -2.50
CA ALA A 348 -3.87 17.05 -3.29
C ALA A 348 -4.82 18.09 -3.92
N ALA A 349 -6.00 17.66 -4.38
CA ALA A 349 -7.02 18.57 -4.89
C ALA A 349 -7.59 19.49 -3.79
N MET A 350 -7.85 18.96 -2.58
CA MET A 350 -8.26 19.76 -1.42
C MET A 350 -7.19 20.84 -1.09
N ALA A 351 -5.93 20.42 -1.01
CA ALA A 351 -4.83 21.37 -0.72
C ALA A 351 -4.68 22.42 -1.84
N ALA A 352 -4.83 22.06 -3.11
CA ALA A 352 -4.83 23.00 -4.22
C ALA A 352 -6.01 24.00 -4.17
N ALA A 353 -7.15 23.59 -3.58
CA ALA A 353 -8.31 24.43 -3.32
C ALA A 353 -8.18 25.28 -2.05
N GLY A 354 -7.05 25.20 -1.31
CA GLY A 354 -6.75 26.03 -0.13
C GLY A 354 -7.10 25.38 1.21
N HIS A 355 -7.46 24.10 1.25
CA HIS A 355 -7.68 23.40 2.52
C HIS A 355 -6.36 23.14 3.25
N SER A 356 -6.40 23.31 4.58
CA SER A 356 -5.28 23.00 5.48
C SER A 356 -5.06 21.50 5.64
N ALA A 357 -3.89 21.11 6.13
CA ALA A 357 -3.60 19.71 6.47
C ALA A 357 -4.62 19.13 7.48
N GLU A 358 -5.04 19.93 8.46
CA GLU A 358 -6.03 19.51 9.46
C GLU A 358 -7.41 19.24 8.83
N GLU A 359 -7.87 20.12 7.93
CA GLU A 359 -9.14 19.91 7.21
C GLU A 359 -9.09 18.65 6.32
N ILE A 360 -7.97 18.43 5.62
CA ILE A 360 -7.74 17.23 4.83
C ILE A 360 -7.81 15.98 5.72
N LEU A 361 -7.10 15.99 6.82
CA LEU A 361 -7.09 14.85 7.76
C LEU A 361 -8.46 14.59 8.37
N SER A 362 -9.19 15.64 8.75
CA SER A 362 -10.55 15.53 9.29
C SER A 362 -11.55 14.95 8.28
N HIS A 363 -11.37 15.23 6.99
CA HIS A 363 -12.18 14.66 5.91
C HIS A 363 -12.01 13.16 5.79
N TYR A 364 -10.75 12.67 5.79
CA TYR A 364 -10.44 11.25 5.55
C TYR A 364 -10.42 10.38 6.80
N TYR A 365 -10.25 10.98 7.99
CA TYR A 365 -10.21 10.27 9.27
C TYR A 365 -11.14 10.94 10.29
N PRO A 366 -12.47 10.90 10.04
CA PRO A 366 -13.44 11.55 10.92
C PRO A 366 -13.36 10.97 12.33
N GLY A 367 -13.43 11.84 13.34
CA GLY A 367 -13.39 11.46 14.76
C GLY A 367 -11.97 11.21 15.31
N THR A 368 -10.91 11.45 14.52
CA THR A 368 -9.56 11.56 15.05
C THR A 368 -9.23 12.99 15.49
N ARG A 369 -8.15 13.13 16.24
CA ARG A 369 -7.59 14.43 16.62
C ARG A 369 -6.08 14.44 16.43
N LEU A 370 -5.53 15.59 16.11
CA LEU A 370 -4.09 15.82 16.10
C LEU A 370 -3.55 15.91 17.53
N SER A 371 -2.40 15.31 17.76
CA SER A 371 -1.69 15.37 19.05
C SER A 371 -0.20 15.16 18.83
N HIS A 372 0.62 15.70 19.72
CA HIS A 372 2.03 15.33 19.77
C HIS A 372 2.20 13.94 20.37
N PHE A 373 3.01 13.12 19.72
CA PHE A 373 3.47 11.84 20.24
C PHE A 373 4.64 12.09 21.20
N GLU A 374 4.41 11.84 22.47
CA GLU A 374 5.46 11.81 23.46
C GLU A 374 6.09 10.40 23.42
N SER A 375 7.35 10.30 22.94
CA SER A 375 8.10 9.05 23.12
C SER A 375 8.26 8.83 24.61
N ALA A 376 7.76 7.70 25.12
CA ALA A 376 8.09 7.29 26.47
C ALA A 376 9.63 7.30 26.61
N SER A 377 10.12 8.17 27.50
CA SER A 377 11.53 8.37 27.84
C SER A 377 12.13 7.09 28.45
#